data_49b3fb24895fb998b58c6fd9c09a5aa7
#
_entry.id   49b3fb24895fb998b58c6fd9c09a5aa7
#
_cell.length_a   1.000
_cell.length_b   1.000
_cell.length_c   1.000
_cell.angle_alpha   90.00
_cell.angle_beta   90.00
_cell.angle_gamma   90.00
#
_symmetry.space_group_name_H-M   'P 1'
#
loop_
_entity.id
_entity.type
_entity.pdbx_description
1 polymer ?
#
loop_
_entity_poly.entity_id
_entity_poly.type
_entity_poly.pdbx_seq_one_letter_code
_entity_poly.pdbx_strand_id
1 'polypeptide(L)'
;MYDLNSLIFDIERKLQVTMRMYTPFPCEKVVYAINIFNDIDNPDVVIDCSFCMFKGSHKWQNIDDMLAENMCNQLSDSMETLYMQWRQANIELGEEVPTSIVCILHKASDEFEIIFDYAPVHTKEAYEAGISPFDYNNYLRYKYMDIQPSNEIEREGIDKIENL
;
A
#
# COMPACT_ATOMS: atom_id res chain seq x y z
N MET A 1 -7.92 30.33 4.21
CA MET A 1 -7.49 29.22 5.08
C MET A 1 -7.59 27.92 4.30
N TYR A 2 -6.53 27.16 4.27
CA TYR A 2 -6.54 25.88 3.57
C TYR A 2 -7.33 24.86 4.40
N ASP A 3 -8.37 24.27 3.79
CA ASP A 3 -9.20 23.29 4.45
C ASP A 3 -8.51 21.90 4.37
N LEU A 4 -8.37 21.22 5.51
CA LEU A 4 -7.73 19.90 5.58
C LEU A 4 -8.46 18.86 4.72
N ASN A 5 -9.77 18.93 4.63
CA ASN A 5 -10.53 18.01 3.77
C ASN A 5 -10.20 18.21 2.29
N SER A 6 -10.04 19.46 1.86
CA SER A 6 -9.61 19.78 0.50
C SER A 6 -8.18 19.31 0.24
N LEU A 7 -7.30 19.44 1.23
CA LEU A 7 -5.93 18.93 1.14
C LEU A 7 -5.91 17.40 0.98
N ILE A 8 -6.68 16.67 1.79
CA ILE A 8 -6.80 15.22 1.71
C ILE A 8 -7.30 14.80 0.33
N PHE A 9 -8.33 15.44 -0.17
CA PHE A 9 -8.87 15.17 -1.51
C PHE A 9 -7.83 15.40 -2.61
N ASP A 10 -7.07 16.49 -2.53
CA ASP A 10 -6.00 16.79 -3.49
C ASP A 10 -4.89 15.74 -3.45
N ILE A 11 -4.53 15.26 -2.25
CA ILE A 11 -3.53 14.19 -2.09
C ILE A 11 -4.04 12.89 -2.72
N GLU A 12 -5.27 12.52 -2.47
CA GLU A 12 -5.88 11.32 -3.05
C GLU A 12 -5.90 11.36 -4.57
N ARG A 13 -6.20 12.53 -5.16
CA ARG A 13 -6.09 12.73 -6.61
C ARG A 13 -4.65 12.60 -7.12
N LYS A 14 -3.68 13.11 -6.37
CA LYS A 14 -2.26 12.96 -6.73
C LYS A 14 -1.79 11.51 -6.66
N LEU A 15 -2.28 10.72 -5.71
CA LEU A 15 -2.02 9.28 -5.65
C LEU A 15 -2.52 8.60 -6.95
N GLN A 16 -3.74 8.89 -7.36
CA GLN A 16 -4.32 8.36 -8.60
C GLN A 16 -3.50 8.75 -9.84
N VAL A 17 -3.14 10.01 -9.97
CA VAL A 17 -2.36 10.53 -11.10
C VAL A 17 -0.97 9.88 -11.13
N THR A 18 -0.33 9.74 -9.98
CA THR A 18 0.99 9.12 -9.86
C THR A 18 0.95 7.65 -10.30
N MET A 19 -0.02 6.90 -9.83
CA MET A 19 -0.19 5.51 -10.24
C MET A 19 -0.39 5.39 -11.75
N ARG A 20 -1.21 6.24 -12.35
CA ARG A 20 -1.44 6.26 -13.80
C ARG A 20 -0.17 6.61 -14.58
N MET A 21 0.57 7.61 -14.11
CA MET A 21 1.78 8.09 -14.77
C MET A 21 2.87 7.00 -14.86
N TYR A 22 3.04 6.21 -13.80
CA TYR A 22 4.05 5.15 -13.73
C TYR A 22 3.59 3.82 -14.33
N THR A 23 2.35 3.72 -14.80
CA THR A 23 1.81 2.52 -15.45
C THR A 23 1.27 2.84 -16.86
N PRO A 24 2.12 3.35 -17.78
CA PRO A 24 1.68 3.72 -19.14
C PRO A 24 1.38 2.52 -20.04
N PHE A 25 1.76 1.31 -19.61
CA PHE A 25 1.53 0.08 -20.36
C PHE A 25 0.06 -0.40 -20.25
N PRO A 26 -0.42 -1.25 -21.17
CA PRO A 26 -1.82 -1.68 -21.23
C PRO A 26 -2.16 -2.71 -20.15
N CYS A 27 -2.44 -2.24 -18.94
CA CYS A 27 -2.99 -3.05 -17.86
C CYS A 27 -4.40 -2.60 -17.51
N GLU A 28 -5.21 -3.51 -16.98
CA GLU A 28 -6.59 -3.21 -16.57
C GLU A 28 -6.67 -2.61 -15.18
N LYS A 29 -5.85 -3.14 -14.28
CA LYS A 29 -5.92 -2.84 -12.85
C LYS A 29 -4.52 -2.69 -12.29
N VAL A 30 -4.36 -1.66 -11.47
CA VAL A 30 -3.13 -1.38 -10.73
C VAL A 30 -3.47 -1.30 -9.26
N VAL A 31 -2.69 -1.97 -8.43
CA VAL A 31 -2.82 -1.92 -6.97
C VAL A 31 -1.51 -1.47 -6.36
N TYR A 32 -1.58 -0.51 -5.47
CA TYR A 32 -0.44 -0.03 -4.69
C TYR A 32 -0.83 0.00 -3.22
N ALA A 33 -0.21 -0.84 -2.43
CA ALA A 33 -0.45 -0.91 -0.99
C ALA A 33 0.72 -0.30 -0.23
N ILE A 34 0.41 0.60 0.71
CA ILE A 34 1.39 1.31 1.53
C ILE A 34 1.02 1.15 2.99
N ASN A 35 2.02 0.86 3.80
CA ASN A 35 1.83 0.81 5.24
C ASN A 35 3.02 1.44 5.97
N ILE A 36 2.79 1.93 7.19
CA ILE A 36 3.84 2.34 8.11
C ILE A 36 3.97 1.29 9.20
N PHE A 37 5.15 0.77 9.32
CA PHE A 37 5.52 -0.19 10.36
C PHE A 37 6.42 0.48 11.39
N ASN A 38 6.03 0.46 12.66
CA ASN A 38 6.84 0.96 13.75
C ASN A 38 7.57 -0.22 14.41
N ASP A 39 8.84 -0.34 14.10
CA ASP A 39 9.76 -1.26 14.77
C ASP A 39 10.48 -0.51 15.89
N ILE A 40 10.90 -1.21 16.95
CA ILE A 40 11.68 -0.64 18.05
C ILE A 40 12.99 -0.05 17.55
N ASP A 41 13.66 -0.75 16.65
CA ASP A 41 14.97 -0.36 16.13
C ASP A 41 14.88 0.61 14.95
N ASN A 42 13.73 0.69 14.27
CA ASN A 42 13.54 1.48 13.07
C ASN A 42 12.07 1.96 12.95
N PRO A 43 11.71 2.96 13.76
CA PRO A 43 10.35 3.51 13.73
C PRO A 43 10.05 4.17 12.37
N ASP A 44 8.79 4.14 11.98
CA ASP A 44 8.28 4.78 10.76
C ASP A 44 8.84 4.21 9.44
N VAL A 45 9.15 2.91 9.41
CA VAL A 45 9.47 2.23 8.15
C VAL A 45 8.23 2.17 7.27
N VAL A 46 8.32 2.73 6.08
CA VAL A 46 7.28 2.62 5.07
C VAL A 46 7.53 1.39 4.22
N ILE A 47 6.49 0.59 4.08
CA ILE A 47 6.51 -0.65 3.30
C ILE A 47 5.49 -0.51 2.18
N ASP A 48 5.90 -0.75 0.98
CA ASP A 48 5.02 -0.72 -0.17
C ASP A 48 5.08 -1.99 -1.02
N CYS A 49 4.00 -2.26 -1.73
CA CYS A 49 3.98 -3.27 -2.78
C CYS A 49 3.06 -2.82 -3.90
N SER A 50 3.46 -3.08 -5.13
CA SER A 50 2.74 -2.64 -6.32
C SER A 50 2.62 -3.74 -7.35
N PHE A 51 1.41 -3.94 -7.85
CA PHE A 51 1.10 -5.00 -8.81
C PHE A 51 0.14 -4.47 -9.88
N CYS A 52 0.21 -5.06 -11.06
CA CYS A 52 -0.73 -4.79 -12.13
C CYS A 52 -1.24 -6.09 -12.75
N MET A 53 -2.41 -6.00 -13.39
CA MET A 53 -3.03 -7.11 -14.11
C MET A 53 -3.28 -6.65 -15.56
N PHE A 54 -2.70 -7.37 -16.51
CA PHE A 54 -2.90 -7.09 -17.93
C PHE A 54 -4.29 -7.53 -18.40
N LYS A 55 -4.79 -6.85 -19.43
CA LYS A 55 -6.07 -7.17 -20.04
C LYS A 55 -6.10 -8.63 -20.52
N GLY A 56 -7.14 -9.36 -20.09
CA GLY A 56 -7.31 -10.78 -20.43
C GLY A 56 -6.44 -11.73 -19.64
N SER A 57 -5.57 -11.25 -18.75
CA SER A 57 -4.80 -12.05 -17.81
C SER A 57 -5.49 -12.07 -16.45
N HIS A 58 -5.45 -13.22 -15.76
CA HIS A 58 -5.90 -13.35 -14.37
C HIS A 58 -4.72 -13.40 -13.38
N LYS A 59 -3.51 -13.05 -13.85
CA LYS A 59 -2.30 -13.09 -13.04
C LYS A 59 -1.83 -11.68 -12.72
N TRP A 60 -1.46 -11.48 -11.45
CA TRP A 60 -0.78 -10.28 -11.01
C TRP A 60 0.69 -10.30 -11.42
N GLN A 61 1.20 -9.15 -11.85
CA GLN A 61 2.62 -8.94 -12.12
C GLN A 61 3.13 -7.81 -11.24
N ASN A 62 4.32 -7.99 -10.67
CA ASN A 62 4.97 -6.96 -9.88
C ASN A 62 5.38 -5.81 -10.81
N ILE A 63 4.99 -4.59 -10.47
CA ILE A 63 5.32 -3.39 -11.27
C ILE A 63 6.83 -3.17 -11.30
N ASP A 64 7.54 -3.50 -10.23
CA ASP A 64 9.00 -3.35 -10.15
C ASP A 64 9.74 -4.18 -11.22
N ASP A 65 9.17 -5.30 -11.64
CA ASP A 65 9.73 -6.12 -12.71
C ASP A 65 9.54 -5.51 -14.12
N MET A 66 8.71 -4.48 -14.23
CA MET A 66 8.33 -3.86 -15.50
C MET A 66 8.92 -2.47 -15.71
N LEU A 67 9.41 -1.84 -14.65
CA LEU A 67 10.00 -0.50 -14.68
C LEU A 67 11.52 -0.58 -14.53
N ALA A 68 12.22 0.41 -15.09
CA ALA A 68 13.62 0.62 -14.77
C ALA A 68 13.78 0.97 -13.28
N GLU A 69 14.90 0.61 -12.67
CA GLU A 69 15.15 0.79 -11.23
C GLU A 69 14.91 2.23 -10.76
N ASN A 70 15.38 3.23 -11.52
CA ASN A 70 15.16 4.63 -11.19
C ASN A 70 13.68 5.03 -11.23
N MET A 71 12.89 4.43 -12.11
CA MET A 71 11.45 4.65 -12.19
C MET A 71 10.71 4.01 -11.01
N CYS A 72 11.13 2.81 -10.59
CA CYS A 72 10.61 2.16 -9.38
C CYS A 72 10.85 3.03 -8.15
N ASN A 73 12.06 3.56 -8.00
CA ASN A 73 12.41 4.42 -6.88
C ASN A 73 11.60 5.73 -6.89
N GLN A 74 11.40 6.34 -8.06
CA GLN A 74 10.57 7.55 -8.18
C GLN A 74 9.11 7.29 -7.85
N LEU A 75 8.55 6.17 -8.29
CA LEU A 75 7.19 5.76 -7.95
C LEU A 75 7.05 5.59 -6.43
N SER A 76 7.91 4.79 -5.82
CA SER A 76 7.88 4.54 -4.38
C SER A 76 8.05 5.82 -3.57
N ASP A 77 9.03 6.64 -3.89
CA ASP A 77 9.27 7.92 -3.20
C ASP A 77 8.07 8.87 -3.31
N SER A 78 7.45 8.94 -4.49
CA SER A 78 6.29 9.80 -4.72
C SER A 78 5.07 9.31 -3.95
N MET A 79 4.78 8.02 -3.99
CA MET A 79 3.65 7.43 -3.28
C MET A 79 3.83 7.52 -1.77
N GLU A 80 5.02 7.24 -1.28
CA GLU A 80 5.39 7.35 0.14
C GLU A 80 5.21 8.78 0.66
N THR A 81 5.74 9.77 -0.07
CA THR A 81 5.60 11.18 0.30
C THR A 81 4.13 11.61 0.37
N LEU A 82 3.33 11.24 -0.61
CA LEU A 82 1.89 11.53 -0.63
C LEU A 82 1.16 10.85 0.52
N TYR A 83 1.50 9.62 0.82
CA TYR A 83 0.90 8.87 1.93
C TYR A 83 1.22 9.54 3.29
N MET A 84 2.45 9.97 3.50
CA MET A 84 2.84 10.66 4.73
C MET A 84 2.09 11.97 4.90
N GLN A 85 1.91 12.74 3.83
CA GLN A 85 1.11 13.97 3.85
C GLN A 85 -0.37 13.69 4.14
N TRP A 86 -0.93 12.67 3.50
CA TRP A 86 -2.30 12.22 3.72
C TRP A 86 -2.52 11.81 5.18
N ARG A 87 -1.60 11.02 5.72
CA ARG A 87 -1.64 10.56 7.10
C ARG A 87 -1.59 11.72 8.08
N GLN A 88 -0.68 12.66 7.89
CA GLN A 88 -0.54 13.81 8.75
C GLN A 88 -1.80 14.69 8.76
N ALA A 89 -2.40 14.92 7.60
CA ALA A 89 -3.64 15.69 7.49
C ALA A 89 -4.81 15.01 8.22
N ASN A 90 -4.92 13.68 8.14
CA ASN A 90 -5.95 12.93 8.88
C ASN A 90 -5.71 12.98 10.40
N ILE A 91 -4.47 12.91 10.86
CA ILE A 91 -4.12 13.08 12.27
C ILE A 91 -4.56 14.47 12.77
N GLU A 92 -4.30 15.52 12.00
CA GLU A 92 -4.69 16.89 12.35
C GLU A 92 -6.21 17.07 12.39
N LEU A 93 -6.97 16.32 11.59
CA LEU A 93 -8.43 16.29 11.66
C LEU A 93 -8.98 15.50 12.86
N GLY A 94 -8.14 14.75 13.56
CA GLY A 94 -8.57 13.87 14.64
C GLY A 94 -9.23 12.58 14.19
N GLU A 95 -9.06 12.23 12.91
CA GLU A 95 -9.56 10.97 12.36
C GLU A 95 -8.69 9.79 12.77
N GLU A 96 -9.31 8.60 12.86
CA GLU A 96 -8.56 7.37 13.04
C GLU A 96 -7.74 7.09 11.78
N VAL A 97 -6.44 6.90 11.96
CA VAL A 97 -5.52 6.67 10.85
C VAL A 97 -5.34 5.17 10.65
N PRO A 98 -5.59 4.65 9.44
CA PRO A 98 -5.34 3.24 9.14
C PRO A 98 -3.84 2.91 9.22
N THR A 99 -3.53 1.66 9.48
CA THR A 99 -2.16 1.15 9.42
C THR A 99 -1.64 1.07 8.00
N SER A 100 -2.53 0.78 7.06
CA SER A 100 -2.21 0.76 5.63
C SER A 100 -3.33 1.33 4.79
N ILE A 101 -2.97 1.83 3.62
CA ILE A 101 -3.89 2.16 2.55
C ILE A 101 -3.60 1.29 1.33
N VAL A 102 -4.66 0.84 0.67
CA VAL A 102 -4.57 0.09 -0.58
C VAL A 102 -5.24 0.90 -1.66
N CYS A 103 -4.44 1.43 -2.59
CA CYS A 103 -4.91 2.23 -3.71
C CYS A 103 -5.14 1.32 -4.91
N ILE A 104 -6.34 1.37 -5.47
CA ILE A 104 -6.73 0.55 -6.63
C ILE A 104 -7.15 1.47 -7.77
N LEU A 105 -6.48 1.35 -8.91
CA LEU A 105 -6.80 2.07 -10.13
C LEU A 105 -7.32 1.11 -11.19
N HIS A 106 -8.56 1.32 -11.64
CA HIS A 106 -9.15 0.66 -12.81
C HIS A 106 -8.89 1.53 -14.04
N LYS A 107 -7.91 1.17 -14.85
CA LYS A 107 -7.41 2.07 -15.91
C LYS A 107 -8.42 2.35 -17.01
N ALA A 108 -9.29 1.39 -17.35
CA ALA A 108 -10.27 1.58 -18.43
C ALA A 108 -11.35 2.61 -18.09
N SER A 109 -11.85 2.57 -16.85
CA SER A 109 -12.92 3.47 -16.36
C SER A 109 -12.37 4.71 -15.64
N ASP A 110 -11.09 4.73 -15.32
CA ASP A 110 -10.43 5.72 -14.46
C ASP A 110 -11.01 5.76 -13.02
N GLU A 111 -11.68 4.71 -12.61
CA GLU A 111 -12.14 4.57 -11.23
C GLU A 111 -10.96 4.35 -10.30
N PHE A 112 -10.96 5.09 -9.20
CA PHE A 112 -9.92 5.03 -8.18
C PHE A 112 -10.56 4.80 -6.83
N GLU A 113 -10.01 3.81 -6.11
CA GLU A 113 -10.51 3.37 -4.82
C GLU A 113 -9.36 3.34 -3.82
N ILE A 114 -9.61 3.80 -2.60
CA ILE A 114 -8.69 3.66 -1.48
C ILE A 114 -9.37 2.83 -0.41
N ILE A 115 -8.76 1.71 -0.06
CA ILE A 115 -9.22 0.83 1.02
C ILE A 115 -8.34 1.07 2.25
N PHE A 116 -8.94 1.19 3.43
CA PHE A 116 -8.25 1.38 4.69
C PHE A 116 -8.15 0.05 5.43
N ASP A 117 -6.94 -0.30 5.84
CA ASP A 117 -6.70 -1.47 6.67
C ASP A 117 -6.23 -1.04 8.07
N TYR A 118 -6.84 -1.61 9.08
CA TYR A 118 -6.59 -1.29 10.49
C TYR A 118 -5.96 -2.47 11.26
N ALA A 119 -5.27 -3.36 10.56
CA ALA A 119 -4.57 -4.46 11.22
C ALA A 119 -3.65 -3.92 12.34
N PRO A 120 -3.65 -4.54 13.54
CA PRO A 120 -3.00 -3.98 14.74
C PRO A 120 -1.49 -4.19 14.74
N VAL A 121 -0.81 -3.58 13.80
CA VAL A 121 0.58 -3.84 13.45
C VAL A 121 1.60 -3.04 14.24
N HIS A 122 1.18 -1.93 14.82
CA HIS A 122 2.04 -1.06 15.62
C HIS A 122 1.87 -1.31 17.12
N THR A 123 1.35 -2.46 17.49
CA THR A 123 1.07 -2.80 18.87
C THR A 123 2.22 -3.58 19.50
N LYS A 124 2.28 -3.54 20.83
CA LYS A 124 3.21 -4.36 21.59
C LYS A 124 2.97 -5.85 21.33
N GLU A 125 1.72 -6.25 21.17
CA GLU A 125 1.32 -7.62 20.88
C GLU A 125 1.87 -8.09 19.53
N ALA A 126 1.83 -7.25 18.51
CA ALA A 126 2.41 -7.54 17.19
C ALA A 126 3.93 -7.74 17.27
N TYR A 127 4.61 -6.86 18.00
CA TYR A 127 6.04 -6.99 18.23
C TYR A 127 6.40 -8.29 18.97
N GLU A 128 5.67 -8.60 20.06
CA GLU A 128 5.87 -9.84 20.83
C GLU A 128 5.56 -11.09 20.01
N ALA A 129 4.63 -11.00 19.06
CA ALA A 129 4.32 -12.08 18.12
C ALA A 129 5.39 -12.25 17.02
N GLY A 130 6.37 -11.35 16.93
CA GLY A 130 7.45 -11.41 15.94
C GLY A 130 6.99 -11.07 14.53
N ILE A 131 6.00 -10.19 14.39
CA ILE A 131 5.51 -9.72 13.08
C ILE A 131 6.52 -8.75 12.48
N SER A 132 7.00 -9.06 11.28
CA SER A 132 7.97 -8.26 10.55
C SER A 132 7.32 -7.41 9.45
N PRO A 133 8.01 -6.38 8.93
CA PRO A 133 7.57 -5.66 7.74
C PRO A 133 7.30 -6.56 6.53
N PHE A 134 8.08 -7.62 6.39
CA PHE A 134 7.92 -8.60 5.33
C PHE A 134 6.57 -9.36 5.46
N ASP A 135 6.18 -9.72 6.68
CA ASP A 135 4.88 -10.36 6.95
C ASP A 135 3.72 -9.48 6.52
N TYR A 136 3.87 -8.17 6.69
CA TYR A 136 2.88 -7.20 6.25
C TYR A 136 2.68 -7.16 4.76
N ASN A 137 3.76 -7.11 4.00
CA ASN A 137 3.68 -7.15 2.55
C ASN A 137 2.97 -8.42 2.06
N ASN A 138 3.27 -9.54 2.67
CA ASN A 138 2.61 -10.81 2.35
C ASN A 138 1.12 -10.79 2.70
N TYR A 139 0.77 -10.23 3.85
CA TYR A 139 -0.62 -10.06 4.29
C TYR A 139 -1.41 -9.17 3.33
N LEU A 140 -0.87 -8.00 2.94
CA LEU A 140 -1.54 -7.08 2.02
C LEU A 140 -1.74 -7.72 0.64
N ARG A 141 -0.73 -8.42 0.13
CA ARG A 141 -0.83 -9.16 -1.13
C ARG A 141 -1.89 -10.25 -1.08
N TYR A 142 -1.92 -11.03 -0.02
CA TYR A 142 -2.90 -12.08 0.19
C TYR A 142 -4.32 -11.53 0.28
N LYS A 143 -4.52 -10.53 1.14
CA LYS A 143 -5.86 -10.00 1.44
C LYS A 143 -6.48 -9.18 0.30
N TYR A 144 -5.68 -8.36 -0.36
CA TYR A 144 -6.19 -7.37 -1.32
C TYR A 144 -5.88 -7.67 -2.78
N MET A 145 -4.93 -8.53 -3.05
CA MET A 145 -4.50 -8.88 -4.42
C MET A 145 -4.73 -10.34 -4.74
N ASP A 146 -5.24 -11.13 -3.80
CA ASP A 146 -5.44 -12.58 -3.94
C ASP A 146 -4.16 -13.32 -4.39
N ILE A 147 -3.03 -12.86 -3.89
CA ILE A 147 -1.74 -13.51 -4.12
C ILE A 147 -1.46 -14.49 -3.00
N GLN A 148 -1.48 -15.77 -3.31
CA GLN A 148 -1.27 -16.83 -2.33
C GLN A 148 0.17 -16.85 -1.82
N PRO A 149 0.40 -17.20 -0.53
CA PRO A 149 1.74 -17.36 0.00
C PRO A 149 2.51 -18.43 -0.77
N SER A 150 3.78 -18.18 -1.07
CA SER A 150 4.64 -19.06 -1.86
C SER A 150 5.22 -20.21 -1.05
N ASN A 151 5.23 -20.09 0.28
CA ASN A 151 5.82 -21.07 1.19
C ASN A 151 5.20 -20.98 2.59
N GLU A 152 5.61 -21.87 3.46
CA GLU A 152 5.12 -21.94 4.84
C GLU A 152 5.48 -20.71 5.68
N ILE A 153 6.65 -20.12 5.45
CA ILE A 153 7.11 -18.95 6.19
C ILE A 153 6.20 -17.75 5.92
N GLU A 154 5.85 -17.52 4.64
CA GLU A 154 4.92 -16.47 4.26
C GLU A 154 3.52 -16.70 4.84
N ARG A 155 3.04 -17.94 4.84
CA ARG A 155 1.76 -18.32 5.43
C ARG A 155 1.74 -18.07 6.93
N GLU A 156 2.78 -18.47 7.64
CA GLU A 156 2.90 -18.24 9.09
C GLU A 156 2.88 -16.75 9.44
N GLY A 157 3.55 -15.93 8.63
CA GLY A 157 3.54 -14.47 8.79
C GLY A 157 2.15 -13.87 8.64
N ILE A 158 1.39 -14.30 7.63
CA ILE A 158 0.00 -13.90 7.40
C ILE A 158 -0.88 -14.33 8.58
N ASP A 159 -0.76 -15.58 9.01
CA ASP A 159 -1.55 -16.13 10.11
C ASP A 159 -1.31 -15.38 11.42
N LYS A 160 -0.08 -14.96 11.70
CA LYS A 160 0.24 -14.13 12.88
C LYS A 160 -0.54 -12.83 12.88
N ILE A 161 -0.68 -12.17 11.74
CA ILE A 161 -1.42 -10.91 11.62
C ILE A 161 -2.92 -11.16 11.78
N GLU A 162 -3.46 -12.18 11.12
CA GLU A 162 -4.89 -12.49 11.18
C GLU A 162 -5.36 -12.95 12.57
N ASN A 163 -4.47 -13.49 13.38
CA ASN A 163 -4.78 -13.99 14.72
C ASN A 163 -4.43 -13.04 15.87
N LEU A 164 -4.05 -11.82 15.55
CA LEU A 164 -3.80 -10.80 16.59
C LEU A 164 -5.08 -10.32 17.28
#